data_d1fd334c962842508eece3c7cf43419b
#
_entry.id   d1fd334c962842508eece3c7cf43419b
#
_cell.length_a   1.000
_cell.length_b   1.000
_cell.length_c   1.000
_cell.angle_alpha   90.00
_cell.angle_beta   90.00
_cell.angle_gamma   90.00
#
_symmetry.space_group_name_H-M   'P 1'
#
loop_
_entity.id
_entity.type
_entity.pdbx_description
1 polymer ?
#
loop_
_entity_poly.entity_id
_entity_poly.type
_entity_poly.pdbx_seq_one_letter_code
_entity_poly.pdbx_strand_id
1 'polypeptide(L)'
;CKVCEKETGDSVIVNTPKEPAVLPGSFASPEAIAHLMVQKFVYSPLYRQEQEWGRQGLKLSRQVMSHWLLRAAEDWLAPIYQELHKELVGRDVLHGDETTLQVLKEPGKSAQSKSYMWLYRTGGDAEHPVVLYDYRPDRKAKNAEEFLEGFSGYFHADGYQGYHKLGYKCPQKVKNAGGAPQNPGENRRSKAACATCPP
;
A
#
# COMPACT_ATOMS: atom_id res chain seq x y z
N CYS A 1 26.68 31.51 -30.27
CA CYS A 1 27.95 32.10 -30.76
C CYS A 1 27.68 33.54 -31.26
N LYS A 2 28.33 34.53 -30.65
CA LYS A 2 28.13 35.94 -31.01
C LYS A 2 28.54 36.28 -32.46
N VAL A 3 29.36 35.47 -33.10
CA VAL A 3 29.76 35.63 -34.50
C VAL A 3 28.62 35.18 -35.41
N CYS A 4 28.10 33.98 -35.20
CA CYS A 4 26.97 33.48 -35.96
C CYS A 4 25.71 34.37 -35.82
N GLU A 5 25.42 34.87 -34.62
CA GLU A 5 24.31 35.77 -34.35
C GLU A 5 24.40 37.09 -35.16
N LYS A 6 25.62 37.59 -35.35
CA LYS A 6 25.86 38.77 -36.17
C LYS A 6 25.74 38.51 -37.68
N GLU A 7 26.08 37.27 -38.11
CA GLU A 7 26.06 36.90 -39.54
C GLU A 7 24.70 36.47 -40.00
N THR A 8 23.92 35.75 -39.18
CA THR A 8 22.62 35.21 -39.53
C THR A 8 21.44 36.00 -38.98
N GLY A 9 21.66 36.89 -38.02
CA GLY A 9 20.61 37.64 -37.32
C GLY A 9 19.79 36.81 -36.32
N ASP A 10 20.04 35.51 -36.24
CA ASP A 10 19.30 34.58 -35.40
C ASP A 10 20.19 34.00 -34.26
N SER A 11 19.66 34.02 -33.06
CA SER A 11 20.27 33.37 -31.92
C SER A 11 20.02 31.87 -31.92
N VAL A 12 21.01 31.05 -32.23
CA VAL A 12 20.93 29.61 -32.16
C VAL A 12 21.27 29.11 -30.78
N ILE A 13 20.29 28.55 -30.06
CA ILE A 13 20.47 27.94 -28.76
C ILE A 13 20.64 26.43 -28.96
N VAL A 14 21.83 25.91 -28.69
CA VAL A 14 22.10 24.49 -28.75
C VAL A 14 22.07 23.94 -27.34
N ASN A 15 21.14 23.05 -27.06
CA ASN A 15 21.07 22.32 -25.80
C ASN A 15 21.76 20.96 -25.95
N THR A 16 22.47 20.55 -24.91
CA THR A 16 22.95 19.17 -24.81
C THR A 16 21.79 18.19 -24.80
N PRO A 17 21.83 17.07 -25.52
CA PRO A 17 20.85 16.00 -25.37
C PRO A 17 20.73 15.62 -23.89
N LYS A 18 19.51 15.71 -23.37
CA LYS A 18 19.20 15.38 -21.96
C LYS A 18 18.24 14.20 -21.96
N GLU A 19 18.51 13.24 -21.07
CA GLU A 19 17.55 12.20 -20.78
C GLU A 19 16.22 12.78 -20.28
N PRO A 20 15.08 12.18 -20.63
CA PRO A 20 13.78 12.63 -20.16
C PRO A 20 13.77 12.65 -18.62
N ALA A 21 13.19 13.71 -18.05
CA ALA A 21 13.02 13.79 -16.61
C ALA A 21 12.11 12.64 -16.16
N VAL A 22 12.47 11.97 -15.07
CA VAL A 22 11.70 10.86 -14.48
C VAL A 22 10.26 11.28 -14.14
N LEU A 23 10.12 12.50 -13.64
CA LEU A 23 8.82 13.15 -13.48
C LEU A 23 8.78 14.37 -14.41
N PRO A 24 7.92 14.40 -15.41
CA PRO A 24 7.82 15.53 -16.35
C PRO A 24 7.66 16.86 -15.62
N GLY A 25 8.45 17.86 -16.03
CA GLY A 25 8.43 19.17 -15.41
C GLY A 25 9.15 19.29 -14.06
N SER A 26 9.84 18.24 -13.61
CA SER A 26 10.63 18.28 -12.38
C SER A 26 12.14 18.18 -12.66
N PHE A 27 12.94 18.57 -11.66
CA PHE A 27 14.39 18.36 -11.65
C PHE A 27 14.81 17.15 -10.80
N ALA A 28 13.82 16.37 -10.33
CA ALA A 28 14.07 15.20 -9.50
C ALA A 28 14.78 14.10 -10.30
N SER A 29 15.88 13.58 -9.76
CA SER A 29 16.47 12.34 -10.23
C SER A 29 15.77 11.13 -9.57
N PRO A 30 15.88 9.91 -10.14
CA PRO A 30 15.38 8.69 -9.51
C PRO A 30 15.92 8.51 -8.09
N GLU A 31 17.21 8.79 -7.87
CA GLU A 31 17.88 8.65 -6.59
C GLU A 31 17.36 9.64 -5.57
N ALA A 32 17.08 10.88 -5.99
CA ALA A 32 16.50 11.90 -5.11
C ALA A 32 15.11 11.48 -4.62
N ILE A 33 14.28 10.95 -5.52
CA ILE A 33 12.94 10.45 -5.17
C ILE A 33 13.04 9.24 -4.22
N ALA A 34 13.90 8.27 -4.53
CA ALA A 34 14.14 7.12 -3.69
C ALA A 34 14.64 7.52 -2.29
N HIS A 35 15.58 8.46 -2.22
CA HIS A 35 16.06 9.03 -0.96
C HIS A 35 14.92 9.66 -0.14
N LEU A 36 14.10 10.51 -0.78
CA LEU A 36 12.96 11.14 -0.12
C LEU A 36 11.96 10.12 0.43
N MET A 37 11.70 9.02 -0.32
CA MET A 37 10.84 7.92 0.12
C MET A 37 11.40 7.25 1.36
N VAL A 38 12.66 6.78 1.31
CA VAL A 38 13.31 6.12 2.45
C VAL A 38 13.31 7.03 3.67
N GLN A 39 13.72 8.29 3.49
CA GLN A 39 13.69 9.26 4.58
C GLN A 39 12.30 9.44 5.16
N LYS A 40 11.26 9.59 4.32
CA LYS A 40 9.88 9.83 4.76
C LYS A 40 9.32 8.66 5.57
N PHE A 41 9.56 7.43 5.16
CA PHE A 41 8.91 6.26 5.75
C PHE A 41 9.74 5.58 6.85
N VAL A 42 11.05 5.79 6.87
CA VAL A 42 11.94 5.15 7.86
C VAL A 42 12.44 6.14 8.90
N TYR A 43 12.79 7.39 8.52
CA TYR A 43 13.56 8.26 9.40
C TYR A 43 12.93 9.61 9.73
N SER A 44 12.43 10.36 8.72
CA SER A 44 12.18 11.78 8.89
C SER A 44 10.97 12.30 8.11
N PRO A 45 10.02 13.00 8.75
CA PRO A 45 8.91 13.62 8.05
C PRO A 45 9.37 14.69 7.08
N LEU A 46 8.58 14.96 6.03
CA LEU A 46 8.93 15.93 4.98
C LEU A 46 9.26 17.33 5.52
N TYR A 47 8.65 17.74 6.63
CA TYR A 47 8.96 19.03 7.25
C TYR A 47 10.43 19.12 7.70
N ARG A 48 10.97 18.05 8.30
CA ARG A 48 12.39 18.03 8.71
C ARG A 48 13.32 17.94 7.50
N GLN A 49 12.92 17.19 6.48
CA GLN A 49 13.69 17.12 5.24
C GLN A 49 13.75 18.49 4.54
N GLU A 50 12.65 19.25 4.51
CA GLU A 50 12.60 20.61 3.97
C GLU A 50 13.61 21.52 4.69
N GLN A 51 13.69 21.41 6.01
CA GLN A 51 14.67 22.19 6.79
C GLN A 51 16.11 21.75 6.51
N GLU A 52 16.34 20.45 6.33
CA GLU A 52 17.67 19.90 6.04
C GLU A 52 18.16 20.36 4.66
N TRP A 53 17.33 20.23 3.64
CA TRP A 53 17.63 20.74 2.30
C TRP A 53 17.92 22.26 2.33
N GLY A 54 17.13 23.01 3.10
CA GLY A 54 17.35 24.45 3.29
C GLY A 54 18.71 24.77 3.90
N ARG A 55 19.18 24.01 4.89
CA ARG A 55 20.53 24.16 5.47
C ARG A 55 21.65 23.89 4.46
N GLN A 56 21.40 22.98 3.53
CA GLN A 56 22.33 22.65 2.44
C GLN A 56 22.23 23.63 1.26
N GLY A 57 21.39 24.67 1.36
CA GLY A 57 21.23 25.69 0.33
C GLY A 57 20.21 25.36 -0.76
N LEU A 58 19.51 24.21 -0.68
CA LEU A 58 18.48 23.83 -1.63
C LEU A 58 17.07 24.16 -1.11
N LYS A 59 16.38 25.07 -1.80
CA LYS A 59 14.98 25.41 -1.49
C LYS A 59 14.02 24.38 -2.12
N LEU A 60 13.79 23.28 -1.43
CA LEU A 60 12.88 22.22 -1.83
C LEU A 60 11.70 22.16 -0.86
N SER A 61 10.54 22.65 -1.28
CA SER A 61 9.36 22.69 -0.40
C SER A 61 8.76 21.29 -0.18
N ARG A 62 8.16 21.08 0.99
CA ARG A 62 7.44 19.83 1.30
C ARG A 62 6.27 19.54 0.35
N GLN A 63 5.66 20.57 -0.27
CA GLN A 63 4.63 20.35 -1.29
C GLN A 63 5.21 19.70 -2.53
N VAL A 64 6.37 20.17 -3.00
CA VAL A 64 7.08 19.57 -4.14
C VAL A 64 7.51 18.15 -3.82
N MET A 65 8.12 17.92 -2.66
CA MET A 65 8.49 16.57 -2.21
C MET A 65 7.28 15.65 -2.11
N SER A 66 6.18 16.13 -1.53
CA SER A 66 4.93 15.34 -1.45
C SER A 66 4.38 14.98 -2.82
N HIS A 67 4.39 15.93 -3.77
CA HIS A 67 3.96 15.67 -5.12
C HIS A 67 4.82 14.60 -5.81
N TRP A 68 6.14 14.66 -5.67
CA TRP A 68 7.04 13.65 -6.22
C TRP A 68 6.77 12.27 -5.64
N LEU A 69 6.56 12.18 -4.32
CA LEU A 69 6.25 10.91 -3.67
C LEU A 69 4.92 10.32 -4.13
N LEU A 70 3.88 11.15 -4.26
CA LEU A 70 2.57 10.70 -4.74
C LEU A 70 2.65 10.20 -6.18
N ARG A 71 3.28 10.98 -7.07
CA ARG A 71 3.46 10.57 -8.47
C ARG A 71 4.27 9.28 -8.59
N ALA A 72 5.34 9.16 -7.84
CA ALA A 72 6.16 7.96 -7.85
C ALA A 72 5.40 6.75 -7.28
N ALA A 73 4.55 6.95 -6.28
CA ALA A 73 3.68 5.89 -5.75
C ALA A 73 2.66 5.44 -6.81
N GLU A 74 2.00 6.37 -7.51
CA GLU A 74 1.01 6.08 -8.55
C GLU A 74 1.65 5.41 -9.77
N ASP A 75 2.74 5.97 -10.27
CA ASP A 75 3.31 5.56 -11.55
C ASP A 75 4.18 4.29 -11.44
N TRP A 76 4.84 4.04 -10.29
CA TRP A 76 5.81 2.95 -10.15
C TRP A 76 5.49 1.96 -9.05
N LEU A 77 5.02 2.41 -7.88
CA LEU A 77 4.76 1.49 -6.76
C LEU A 77 3.40 0.80 -6.87
N ALA A 78 2.38 1.47 -7.44
CA ALA A 78 1.06 0.86 -7.58
C ALA A 78 1.06 -0.41 -8.45
N PRO A 79 1.76 -0.48 -9.60
CA PRO A 79 1.88 -1.73 -10.35
C PRO A 79 2.56 -2.85 -9.56
N ILE A 80 3.62 -2.53 -8.81
CA ILE A 80 4.32 -3.49 -7.94
C ILE A 80 3.39 -4.00 -6.83
N TYR A 81 2.64 -3.08 -6.20
CA TYR A 81 1.65 -3.45 -5.19
C TYR A 81 0.60 -4.42 -5.75
N GLN A 82 0.11 -4.19 -6.96
CA GLN A 82 -0.86 -5.06 -7.62
C GLN A 82 -0.30 -6.46 -7.87
N GLU A 83 0.95 -6.59 -8.32
CA GLU A 83 1.58 -7.90 -8.51
C GLU A 83 1.81 -8.61 -7.17
N LEU A 84 2.25 -7.90 -6.13
CA LEU A 84 2.37 -8.44 -4.79
C LEU A 84 1.02 -8.88 -4.22
N HIS A 85 -0.07 -8.15 -4.53
CA HIS A 85 -1.42 -8.54 -4.15
C HIS A 85 -1.85 -9.84 -4.83
N LYS A 86 -1.62 -10.00 -6.13
CA LYS A 86 -1.90 -11.25 -6.87
C LYS A 86 -1.13 -12.43 -6.26
N GLU A 87 0.16 -12.21 -5.98
CA GLU A 87 1.00 -13.22 -5.35
C GLU A 87 0.48 -13.60 -3.96
N LEU A 88 0.03 -12.61 -3.18
CA LEU A 88 -0.50 -12.83 -1.83
C LEU A 88 -1.80 -13.65 -1.89
N VAL A 89 -2.79 -13.27 -2.72
CA VAL A 89 -4.09 -13.98 -2.78
C VAL A 89 -3.97 -15.36 -3.42
N GLY A 90 -2.88 -15.66 -4.14
CA GLY A 90 -2.57 -16.99 -4.65
C GLY A 90 -2.01 -17.97 -3.63
N ARG A 91 -1.78 -17.56 -2.37
CA ARG A 91 -1.18 -18.42 -1.34
C ARG A 91 -2.23 -19.25 -0.60
N ASP A 92 -1.80 -20.40 -0.06
CA ASP A 92 -2.70 -21.30 0.69
C ASP A 92 -3.04 -20.78 2.08
N VAL A 93 -2.17 -19.99 2.72
CA VAL A 93 -2.34 -19.48 4.07
C VAL A 93 -2.03 -18.01 4.15
N LEU A 94 -3.00 -17.23 4.61
CA LEU A 94 -2.86 -15.80 4.88
C LEU A 94 -3.19 -15.49 6.33
N HIS A 95 -2.55 -14.43 6.83
CA HIS A 95 -2.89 -13.79 8.09
C HIS A 95 -3.41 -12.39 7.81
N GLY A 96 -4.42 -11.97 8.55
CA GLY A 96 -4.95 -10.61 8.48
C GLY A 96 -5.27 -10.06 9.85
N ASP A 97 -5.06 -8.77 9.98
CA ASP A 97 -5.37 -7.98 11.17
C ASP A 97 -5.69 -6.54 10.76
N GLU A 98 -6.35 -5.78 11.61
CA GLU A 98 -6.58 -4.36 11.37
C GLU A 98 -6.32 -3.54 12.61
N THR A 99 -5.77 -2.35 12.41
CA THR A 99 -5.53 -1.38 13.47
C THR A 99 -6.20 -0.05 13.18
N THR A 100 -6.55 0.69 14.21
CA THR A 100 -7.16 2.00 14.07
C THR A 100 -6.12 3.03 13.63
N LEU A 101 -6.53 3.92 12.73
CA LEU A 101 -5.77 5.04 12.26
C LEU A 101 -6.61 6.31 12.33
N GLN A 102 -6.04 7.42 12.81
CA GLN A 102 -6.70 8.71 12.79
C GLN A 102 -6.23 9.53 11.59
N VAL A 103 -7.18 9.95 10.75
CA VAL A 103 -6.92 10.84 9.62
C VAL A 103 -7.64 12.16 9.86
N LEU A 104 -6.86 13.22 10.12
CA LEU A 104 -7.39 14.53 10.54
C LEU A 104 -8.21 15.24 9.47
N LYS A 105 -7.91 15.00 8.19
CA LYS A 105 -8.55 15.66 7.04
C LYS A 105 -9.11 14.63 6.06
N GLU A 106 -9.92 13.71 6.55
CA GLU A 106 -10.60 12.75 5.68
C GLU A 106 -11.90 13.37 5.15
N PRO A 107 -12.12 13.37 3.82
CA PRO A 107 -13.34 13.93 3.25
C PRO A 107 -14.59 13.27 3.82
N GLY A 108 -15.56 14.09 4.24
CA GLY A 108 -16.83 13.62 4.77
C GLY A 108 -16.80 13.06 6.20
N LYS A 109 -15.67 13.17 6.91
CA LYS A 109 -15.53 12.70 8.29
C LYS A 109 -15.01 13.78 9.24
N SER A 110 -15.34 13.64 10.52
CA SER A 110 -14.74 14.45 11.56
C SER A 110 -13.31 14.02 11.86
N ALA A 111 -12.45 14.93 12.32
CA ALA A 111 -11.07 14.65 12.70
C ALA A 111 -10.92 13.61 13.82
N GLN A 112 -11.98 13.35 14.59
CA GLN A 112 -12.02 12.37 15.67
C GLN A 112 -12.47 10.98 15.20
N SER A 113 -12.92 10.85 13.94
CA SER A 113 -13.35 9.57 13.38
C SER A 113 -12.16 8.62 13.26
N LYS A 114 -12.44 7.33 13.49
CA LYS A 114 -11.46 6.27 13.28
C LYS A 114 -11.54 5.76 11.85
N SER A 115 -10.41 5.71 11.21
CA SER A 115 -10.17 4.94 9.99
C SER A 115 -9.31 3.73 10.34
N TYR A 116 -9.04 2.86 9.40
CA TYR A 116 -8.38 1.58 9.67
C TYR A 116 -7.29 1.31 8.65
N MET A 117 -6.19 0.75 9.15
CA MET A 117 -5.17 0.13 8.34
C MET A 117 -5.32 -1.37 8.48
N TRP A 118 -5.65 -2.03 7.37
CA TRP A 118 -5.72 -3.47 7.27
C TRP A 118 -4.36 -4.01 6.86
N LEU A 119 -3.94 -5.08 7.48
CA LEU A 119 -2.69 -5.75 7.19
C LEU A 119 -3.00 -7.16 6.72
N TYR A 120 -2.41 -7.55 5.60
CA TYR A 120 -2.48 -8.91 5.08
C TYR A 120 -1.07 -9.42 4.83
N ARG A 121 -0.80 -10.66 5.24
CA ARG A 121 0.51 -11.26 5.06
C ARG A 121 0.42 -12.74 4.76
N THR A 122 1.44 -13.27 4.10
CA THR A 122 1.64 -14.70 3.90
C THR A 122 1.92 -15.41 5.22
N GLY A 123 1.75 -16.73 5.26
CA GLY A 123 2.17 -17.58 6.38
C GLY A 123 3.65 -17.45 6.72
N GLY A 124 4.03 -17.86 7.93
CA GLY A 124 5.43 -17.78 8.40
C GLY A 124 6.39 -18.77 7.72
N ASP A 125 5.85 -19.71 6.99
CA ASP A 125 6.54 -20.74 6.20
C ASP A 125 6.81 -20.33 4.74
N ALA A 126 6.36 -19.15 4.33
CA ALA A 126 6.54 -18.66 2.96
C ALA A 126 8.02 -18.35 2.68
N GLU A 127 8.57 -18.95 1.62
CA GLU A 127 9.95 -18.71 1.16
C GLU A 127 10.15 -17.22 0.80
N HIS A 128 9.13 -16.62 0.17
CA HIS A 128 9.09 -15.19 -0.17
C HIS A 128 7.90 -14.54 0.56
N PRO A 129 8.11 -13.99 1.77
CA PRO A 129 7.04 -13.39 2.55
C PRO A 129 6.58 -12.07 1.91
N VAL A 130 5.26 -11.92 1.79
CA VAL A 130 4.60 -10.69 1.35
C VAL A 130 3.80 -10.11 2.50
N VAL A 131 3.90 -8.81 2.70
CA VAL A 131 3.10 -8.04 3.66
C VAL A 131 2.52 -6.84 2.93
N LEU A 132 1.20 -6.72 2.92
CA LEU A 132 0.50 -5.59 2.32
C LEU A 132 -0.36 -4.86 3.33
N TYR A 133 -0.45 -3.57 3.16
CA TYR A 133 -1.30 -2.68 3.94
C TYR A 133 -2.37 -2.09 3.05
N ASP A 134 -3.62 -2.10 3.52
CA ASP A 134 -4.76 -1.53 2.85
C ASP A 134 -5.46 -0.52 3.76
N TYR A 135 -5.48 0.74 3.35
CA TYR A 135 -6.18 1.80 4.08
C TYR A 135 -7.65 1.80 3.75
N ARG A 136 -8.50 1.79 4.80
CA ARG A 136 -9.95 1.90 4.64
C ARG A 136 -10.55 2.90 5.61
N PRO A 137 -11.55 3.66 5.18
CA PRO A 137 -12.19 4.65 6.03
C PRO A 137 -13.03 4.04 7.15
N ASP A 138 -13.38 2.77 7.09
CA ASP A 138 -14.18 2.07 8.09
C ASP A 138 -13.73 0.62 8.29
N ARG A 139 -14.33 -0.06 9.29
CA ARG A 139 -14.05 -1.46 9.65
C ARG A 139 -15.11 -2.42 9.11
N LYS A 140 -15.70 -2.14 7.94
CA LYS A 140 -16.72 -3.03 7.39
C LYS A 140 -16.12 -4.32 6.82
N ALA A 141 -16.82 -5.44 7.00
CA ALA A 141 -16.46 -6.73 6.43
C ALA A 141 -16.21 -6.69 4.91
N LYS A 142 -16.95 -5.83 4.21
CA LYS A 142 -16.81 -5.62 2.76
C LYS A 142 -15.38 -5.27 2.34
N ASN A 143 -14.63 -4.53 3.18
CA ASN A 143 -13.25 -4.16 2.88
C ASN A 143 -12.34 -5.39 2.76
N ALA A 144 -12.47 -6.34 3.69
CA ALA A 144 -11.74 -7.59 3.63
C ALA A 144 -12.23 -8.49 2.50
N GLU A 145 -13.55 -8.50 2.21
CA GLU A 145 -14.12 -9.25 1.09
C GLU A 145 -13.57 -8.77 -0.27
N GLU A 146 -13.45 -7.44 -0.45
CA GLU A 146 -12.89 -6.85 -1.66
C GLU A 146 -11.40 -7.14 -1.80
N PHE A 147 -10.64 -7.00 -0.72
CA PHE A 147 -9.20 -7.24 -0.74
C PHE A 147 -8.86 -8.71 -1.01
N LEU A 148 -9.62 -9.64 -0.44
CA LEU A 148 -9.40 -11.07 -0.55
C LEU A 148 -10.21 -11.70 -1.71
N GLU A 149 -10.65 -10.89 -2.67
CA GLU A 149 -11.34 -11.43 -3.85
C GLU A 149 -10.41 -12.37 -4.63
N GLY A 150 -10.89 -13.59 -4.91
CA GLY A 150 -10.11 -14.64 -5.56
C GLY A 150 -9.26 -15.51 -4.63
N PHE A 151 -9.13 -15.16 -3.36
CA PHE A 151 -8.43 -16.00 -2.38
C PHE A 151 -9.22 -17.27 -2.05
N SER A 152 -8.55 -18.43 -2.04
CA SER A 152 -9.15 -19.75 -1.79
C SER A 152 -8.36 -20.59 -0.79
N GLY A 153 -7.72 -19.98 0.19
CA GLY A 153 -6.88 -20.64 1.18
C GLY A 153 -7.42 -20.55 2.62
N TYR A 154 -6.54 -20.79 3.58
CA TYR A 154 -6.80 -20.61 4.99
C TYR A 154 -6.50 -19.18 5.42
N PHE A 155 -7.49 -18.50 6.00
CA PHE A 155 -7.31 -17.16 6.53
C PHE A 155 -7.24 -17.18 8.06
N HIS A 156 -6.12 -16.72 8.61
CA HIS A 156 -5.90 -16.55 10.03
C HIS A 156 -6.17 -15.10 10.43
N ALA A 157 -7.16 -14.89 11.29
CA ALA A 157 -7.48 -13.59 11.86
C ALA A 157 -7.80 -13.70 13.35
N ASP A 158 -7.93 -12.58 14.01
CA ASP A 158 -8.52 -12.49 15.34
C ASP A 158 -10.03 -12.83 15.31
N GLY A 159 -10.69 -12.79 16.47
CA GLY A 159 -12.12 -13.08 16.61
C GLY A 159 -13.06 -12.01 16.06
N TYR A 160 -12.60 -11.06 15.22
CA TYR A 160 -13.45 -10.03 14.67
C TYR A 160 -14.53 -10.61 13.74
N GLN A 161 -15.80 -10.28 14.04
CA GLN A 161 -16.96 -10.83 13.31
C GLN A 161 -16.98 -10.48 11.80
N GLY A 162 -16.30 -9.40 11.39
CA GLY A 162 -16.19 -9.02 9.99
C GLY A 162 -15.56 -10.11 9.11
N TYR A 163 -14.63 -10.90 9.67
CA TYR A 163 -14.00 -12.00 8.95
C TYR A 163 -14.86 -13.26 8.85
N HIS A 164 -15.89 -13.42 9.67
CA HIS A 164 -16.77 -14.60 9.62
C HIS A 164 -17.51 -14.71 8.29
N LYS A 165 -17.78 -13.60 7.61
CA LYS A 165 -18.43 -13.59 6.30
C LYS A 165 -17.53 -14.12 5.18
N LEU A 166 -16.22 -14.06 5.33
CA LEU A 166 -15.27 -14.61 4.37
C LEU A 166 -15.41 -16.13 4.24
N GLY A 167 -15.71 -16.83 5.34
CA GLY A 167 -15.86 -18.27 5.37
C GLY A 167 -17.08 -18.82 4.57
N TYR A 168 -18.03 -17.96 4.20
CA TYR A 168 -19.18 -18.37 3.38
C TYR A 168 -18.94 -18.23 1.87
N LYS A 169 -18.02 -17.37 1.47
CA LYS A 169 -17.63 -17.18 0.06
C LYS A 169 -16.40 -18.01 -0.33
N CYS A 170 -15.49 -18.21 0.63
CA CYS A 170 -14.38 -19.15 0.50
C CYS A 170 -14.73 -20.45 1.22
N PRO A 171 -14.71 -21.62 0.59
CA PRO A 171 -15.01 -22.90 1.25
C PRO A 171 -13.98 -23.31 2.31
N GLN A 172 -13.13 -22.44 2.76
CA GLN A 172 -11.99 -22.72 3.61
C GLN A 172 -12.11 -22.09 5.00
N LYS A 173 -11.59 -22.79 5.98
CA LYS A 173 -11.77 -22.56 7.41
C LYS A 173 -11.05 -21.32 7.91
N VAL A 174 -11.78 -20.31 8.37
CA VAL A 174 -11.21 -19.26 9.24
C VAL A 174 -10.85 -19.91 10.57
N LYS A 175 -9.56 -19.97 10.91
CA LYS A 175 -9.09 -20.39 12.23
C LYS A 175 -8.81 -19.12 13.06
N ASN A 176 -9.58 -18.93 14.12
CA ASN A 176 -9.31 -17.86 15.09
C ASN A 176 -8.06 -18.22 15.90
N ALA A 177 -7.03 -17.39 15.85
CA ALA A 177 -5.88 -17.48 16.72
C ALA A 177 -6.23 -16.75 18.03
N GLY A 178 -6.54 -17.50 19.09
CA GLY A 178 -6.68 -16.90 20.43
C GLY A 178 -7.96 -17.19 21.20
N GLY A 179 -8.69 -18.24 20.86
CA GLY A 179 -9.75 -18.77 21.72
C GLY A 179 -9.21 -19.86 22.64
N ALA A 180 -9.47 -19.75 23.94
CA ALA A 180 -9.37 -20.89 24.85
C ALA A 180 -10.14 -22.08 24.27
N PRO A 181 -9.78 -23.35 24.58
CA PRO A 181 -10.42 -24.52 24.01
C PRO A 181 -11.92 -24.48 24.27
N GLN A 182 -12.68 -24.25 23.21
CA GLN A 182 -14.14 -24.31 23.29
C GLN A 182 -14.58 -25.76 23.51
N ASN A 183 -15.53 -25.92 24.40
CA ASN A 183 -16.10 -27.19 24.83
C ASN A 183 -16.40 -28.13 23.64
N PRO A 184 -16.13 -29.45 23.76
CA PRO A 184 -16.32 -30.43 22.68
C PRO A 184 -17.77 -30.58 22.19
N GLY A 185 -18.74 -29.92 22.81
CA GLY A 185 -20.18 -30.03 22.48
C GLY A 185 -20.65 -29.10 21.35
N GLU A 186 -19.96 -28.01 21.03
CA GLU A 186 -20.44 -27.03 20.03
C GLU A 186 -19.99 -27.29 18.60
N ASN A 187 -19.09 -28.24 18.40
CA ASN A 187 -18.49 -28.53 17.08
C ASN A 187 -19.36 -29.42 16.18
N ARG A 188 -20.62 -29.71 16.58
CA ARG A 188 -21.54 -30.55 15.75
C ARG A 188 -22.42 -29.75 14.77
N ARG A 189 -22.51 -28.43 14.88
CA ARG A 189 -23.36 -27.62 13.98
C ARG A 189 -22.64 -27.04 12.75
N SER A 190 -21.33 -27.06 12.70
CA SER A 190 -20.57 -26.54 11.55
C SER A 190 -20.22 -27.62 10.49
N LYS A 191 -20.68 -28.86 10.67
CA LYS A 191 -20.44 -29.97 9.73
C LYS A 191 -21.52 -30.18 8.68
N ALA A 192 -22.56 -29.36 8.66
CA ALA A 192 -23.70 -29.59 7.77
C ALA A 192 -23.84 -28.45 6.75
N ALA A 193 -22.86 -28.18 5.89
CA ALA A 193 -23.09 -27.49 4.64
C ALA A 193 -21.81 -27.53 3.76
N CYS A 194 -21.50 -28.68 3.22
CA CYS A 194 -20.85 -28.76 1.92
C CYS A 194 -21.06 -30.17 1.35
N ALA A 195 -22.22 -30.38 0.72
CA ALA A 195 -22.56 -31.61 0.01
C ALA A 195 -22.55 -31.42 -1.53
N THR A 196 -21.81 -30.40 -2.04
CA THR A 196 -21.69 -30.19 -3.50
C THR A 196 -20.32 -29.67 -3.85
N CYS A 197 -19.28 -30.50 -3.74
CA CYS A 197 -18.08 -30.38 -4.54
C CYS A 197 -17.84 -31.73 -5.21
N PRO A 198 -17.71 -31.80 -6.54
CA PRO A 198 -17.26 -32.99 -7.24
C PRO A 198 -15.75 -33.24 -6.99
N PRO A 199 -15.30 -34.48 -7.20
CA PRO A 199 -13.96 -34.98 -6.89
C PRO A 199 -12.87 -34.28 -7.69
#